data_6560c61b86af80d97f1a5645f81daf8f
#
_entry.id   6560c61b86af80d97f1a5645f81daf8f
#
_cell.length_a   1.000
_cell.length_b   1.000
_cell.length_c   1.000
_cell.angle_alpha   90.00
_cell.angle_beta   90.00
_cell.angle_gamma   90.00
#
_symmetry.space_group_name_H-M   'P 1'
#
loop_
_entity.id
_entity.type
_entity.pdbx_description
1 polymer ?
#
loop_
_entity_poly.entity_id
_entity_poly.type
_entity_poly.pdbx_seq_one_letter_code
_entity_poly.pdbx_strand_id
1 'polypeptide(L)'
;MPRQPRLPRAARPDRIAEEYRRALRPVLKPLLDVLADLTRDLEREWPQPQPVRTDADRDIERLIARTADQFAKAIRAQSVTPIASKYAQATSDFQRAQLAKQAKAAVGVDIRKLTGLDRDIPQRLAAFSEENAQLITGLGARLADDVAKVVREGVAIGSRWETIAARLAERELVTESRAALIARDQVGKLFGEVNKARQQNIGVSGYVWRTANDNRVREEHEALDGDRFEWSSPPSEGHPGEAVNCRCYADPDFADLLG
;
A
#
# COMPACT_ATOMS: atom_id res chain seq x y z
N MET A 1 17.98 35.15 -13.43
CA MET A 1 17.99 34.21 -12.28
C MET A 1 19.08 33.19 -12.51
N PRO A 2 19.96 32.90 -11.55
CA PRO A 2 20.95 31.84 -11.69
C PRO A 2 20.26 30.50 -11.93
N ARG A 3 20.75 29.76 -12.92
CA ARG A 3 20.22 28.40 -13.18
C ARG A 3 20.49 27.54 -11.96
N GLN A 4 19.42 26.98 -11.37
CA GLN A 4 19.58 26.00 -10.30
C GLN A 4 20.44 24.83 -10.79
N PRO A 5 21.39 24.35 -9.96
CA PRO A 5 22.15 23.18 -10.31
C PRO A 5 21.20 22.00 -10.52
N ARG A 6 21.45 21.18 -11.57
CA ARG A 6 20.69 19.96 -11.79
C ARG A 6 20.83 19.05 -10.59
N LEU A 7 19.75 18.89 -9.84
CA LEU A 7 19.71 17.97 -8.71
C LEU A 7 19.90 16.52 -9.18
N PRO A 8 20.58 15.68 -8.40
CA PRO A 8 20.53 14.24 -8.60
C PRO A 8 19.07 13.81 -8.57
N ARG A 9 18.59 13.11 -9.59
CA ARG A 9 17.22 12.58 -9.60
C ARG A 9 16.98 11.74 -8.34
N ALA A 10 15.88 12.00 -7.64
CA ALA A 10 15.45 11.16 -6.55
C ALA A 10 15.03 9.81 -7.12
N ALA A 11 15.51 8.73 -6.51
CA ALA A 11 15.03 7.39 -6.80
C ALA A 11 13.72 7.15 -6.02
N ARG A 12 12.84 6.32 -6.58
CA ARG A 12 11.62 5.87 -5.89
C ARG A 12 11.94 4.72 -4.94
N PRO A 13 11.15 4.56 -3.87
CA PRO A 13 11.31 3.46 -2.91
C PRO A 13 10.74 2.12 -3.42
N ASP A 14 10.76 1.86 -4.74
CA ASP A 14 10.13 0.70 -5.38
C ASP A 14 10.70 -0.64 -4.85
N ARG A 15 11.99 -0.68 -4.53
CA ARG A 15 12.63 -1.84 -3.91
C ARG A 15 12.07 -2.12 -2.51
N ILE A 16 11.86 -1.06 -1.71
CA ILE A 16 11.31 -1.17 -0.36
C ILE A 16 9.87 -1.69 -0.44
N ALA A 17 9.07 -1.17 -1.38
CA ALA A 17 7.71 -1.63 -1.61
C ALA A 17 7.66 -3.12 -2.00
N GLU A 18 8.58 -3.57 -2.85
CA GLU A 18 8.67 -4.99 -3.23
C GLU A 18 9.12 -5.88 -2.07
N GLU A 19 10.07 -5.44 -1.26
CA GLU A 19 10.50 -6.15 -0.06
C GLU A 19 9.35 -6.22 0.97
N TYR A 20 8.59 -5.14 1.13
CA TYR A 20 7.40 -5.13 1.99
C TYR A 20 6.35 -6.12 1.47
N ARG A 21 6.02 -6.10 0.18
CA ARG A 21 5.12 -7.09 -0.43
C ARG A 21 5.54 -8.53 -0.14
N ARG A 22 6.84 -8.83 -0.26
CA ARG A 22 7.36 -10.16 0.06
C ARG A 22 7.22 -10.51 1.54
N ALA A 23 7.42 -9.54 2.44
CA ALA A 23 7.27 -9.74 3.87
C ALA A 23 5.80 -9.95 4.30
N LEU A 24 4.82 -9.54 3.49
CA LEU A 24 3.40 -9.80 3.73
C LEU A 24 2.96 -11.22 3.35
N ARG A 25 3.70 -11.95 2.50
CA ARG A 25 3.33 -13.31 2.09
C ARG A 25 3.13 -14.28 3.27
N PRO A 26 4.04 -14.37 4.25
CA PRO A 26 3.82 -15.22 5.43
C PRO A 26 2.60 -14.81 6.25
N VAL A 27 2.26 -13.51 6.27
CA VAL A 27 1.07 -12.98 6.96
C VAL A 27 -0.21 -13.44 6.27
N LEU A 28 -0.20 -13.52 4.94
CA LEU A 28 -1.36 -13.94 4.15
C LEU A 28 -1.53 -15.46 4.12
N LYS A 29 -0.45 -16.23 4.28
CA LYS A 29 -0.49 -17.69 4.16
C LYS A 29 -1.59 -18.33 4.98
N PRO A 30 -1.79 -18.01 6.28
CA PRO A 30 -2.88 -18.60 7.07
C PRO A 30 -4.28 -18.30 6.52
N LEU A 31 -4.49 -17.15 5.86
CA LEU A 31 -5.75 -16.85 5.18
C LEU A 31 -5.95 -17.77 3.97
N LEU A 32 -4.91 -18.01 3.21
CA LEU A 32 -4.96 -18.87 2.03
C LEU A 32 -5.11 -20.34 2.42
N ASP A 33 -4.53 -20.76 3.54
CA ASP A 33 -4.72 -22.10 4.09
C ASP A 33 -6.20 -22.32 4.48
N VAL A 34 -6.86 -21.35 5.15
CA VAL A 34 -8.31 -21.39 5.44
C VAL A 34 -9.14 -21.46 4.16
N LEU A 35 -8.76 -20.76 3.11
CA LEU A 35 -9.44 -20.80 1.82
C LEU A 35 -9.32 -22.19 1.16
N ALA A 36 -8.15 -22.79 1.23
CA ALA A 36 -7.91 -24.15 0.72
C ALA A 36 -8.70 -25.22 1.53
N ASP A 37 -8.81 -25.04 2.85
CA ASP A 37 -9.62 -25.92 3.71
C ASP A 37 -11.11 -25.81 3.36
N LEU A 38 -11.62 -24.60 3.16
CA LEU A 38 -13.00 -24.36 2.69
C LEU A 38 -13.29 -25.10 1.39
N THR A 39 -12.36 -25.03 0.43
CA THR A 39 -12.52 -25.72 -0.87
C THR A 39 -12.69 -27.23 -0.68
N ARG A 40 -11.89 -27.84 0.21
CA ARG A 40 -11.99 -29.26 0.57
C ARG A 40 -13.28 -29.58 1.31
N ASP A 41 -13.74 -28.71 2.20
CA ASP A 41 -15.00 -28.89 2.93
C ASP A 41 -16.20 -28.86 1.97
N LEU A 42 -16.19 -27.94 0.99
CA LEU A 42 -17.23 -27.87 -0.04
C LEU A 42 -17.26 -29.14 -0.91
N GLU A 43 -16.11 -29.68 -1.29
CA GLU A 43 -16.02 -30.94 -2.03
C GLU A 43 -16.66 -32.11 -1.26
N ARG A 44 -16.40 -32.18 0.04
CA ARG A 44 -16.89 -33.26 0.89
C ARG A 44 -18.39 -33.15 1.19
N GLU A 45 -18.87 -31.93 1.48
CA GLU A 45 -20.23 -31.68 1.97
C GLU A 45 -21.22 -31.42 0.80
N TRP A 46 -20.70 -31.14 -0.40
CA TRP A 46 -21.49 -30.83 -1.59
C TRP A 46 -21.12 -31.65 -2.84
N PRO A 47 -21.18 -33.01 -2.79
CA PRO A 47 -20.69 -33.87 -3.87
C PRO A 47 -21.55 -33.87 -5.14
N GLN A 48 -22.78 -33.35 -5.13
CA GLN A 48 -23.71 -33.32 -6.26
C GLN A 48 -24.53 -32.01 -6.30
N PRO A 49 -24.99 -31.56 -7.49
CA PRO A 49 -25.96 -30.49 -7.57
C PRO A 49 -27.24 -30.92 -6.81
N GLN A 50 -27.50 -30.28 -5.68
CA GLN A 50 -28.72 -30.57 -4.90
C GLN A 50 -29.84 -29.65 -5.43
N PRO A 51 -31.08 -30.16 -5.59
CA PRO A 51 -32.22 -29.27 -5.74
C PRO A 51 -32.31 -28.39 -4.49
N VAL A 52 -32.64 -27.12 -4.68
CA VAL A 52 -32.75 -26.11 -3.59
C VAL A 52 -33.57 -26.67 -2.44
N ARG A 53 -32.88 -27.00 -1.32
CA ARG A 53 -33.52 -27.44 -0.08
C ARG A 53 -33.31 -26.36 0.96
N THR A 54 -34.37 -25.98 1.66
CA THR A 54 -34.34 -24.97 2.75
C THR A 54 -33.36 -25.29 3.86
N ASP A 55 -33.01 -26.57 4.07
CA ASP A 55 -32.02 -26.98 5.07
C ASP A 55 -30.57 -26.79 4.56
N ALA A 56 -30.32 -26.93 3.26
CA ALA A 56 -29.01 -26.68 2.65
C ALA A 56 -28.58 -25.21 2.79
N ASP A 57 -29.51 -24.27 2.72
CA ASP A 57 -29.20 -22.84 2.92
C ASP A 57 -28.66 -22.56 4.32
N ARG A 58 -29.19 -23.22 5.36
CA ARG A 58 -28.72 -23.04 6.73
C ARG A 58 -27.30 -23.61 6.94
N ASP A 59 -27.01 -24.73 6.32
CA ASP A 59 -25.68 -25.38 6.45
C ASP A 59 -24.62 -24.56 5.72
N ILE A 60 -24.96 -23.96 4.57
CA ILE A 60 -24.11 -23.02 3.85
C ILE A 60 -23.83 -21.77 4.66
N GLU A 61 -24.85 -21.13 5.23
CA GLU A 61 -24.66 -19.95 6.05
C GLU A 61 -23.80 -20.26 7.29
N ARG A 62 -23.94 -21.44 7.90
CA ARG A 62 -23.05 -21.89 8.98
C ARG A 62 -21.60 -22.07 8.49
N LEU A 63 -21.40 -22.67 7.32
CA LEU A 63 -20.08 -22.83 6.71
C LEU A 63 -19.43 -21.48 6.45
N ILE A 64 -20.16 -20.55 5.84
CA ILE A 64 -19.70 -19.18 5.57
C ILE A 64 -19.31 -18.47 6.88
N ALA A 65 -20.18 -18.52 7.90
CA ALA A 65 -19.92 -17.88 9.19
C ALA A 65 -18.69 -18.47 9.89
N ARG A 66 -18.54 -19.80 9.88
CA ARG A 66 -17.35 -20.48 10.42
C ARG A 66 -16.07 -20.07 9.69
N THR A 67 -16.12 -20.02 8.38
CA THR A 67 -14.99 -19.61 7.55
C THR A 67 -14.61 -18.16 7.79
N ALA A 68 -15.57 -17.25 7.92
CA ALA A 68 -15.33 -15.86 8.26
C ALA A 68 -14.62 -15.70 9.62
N ASP A 69 -15.05 -16.47 10.64
CA ASP A 69 -14.40 -16.52 11.95
C ASP A 69 -12.95 -17.06 11.85
N GLN A 70 -12.75 -18.11 11.05
CA GLN A 70 -11.41 -18.67 10.80
C GLN A 70 -10.49 -17.64 10.13
N PHE A 71 -10.95 -16.89 9.10
CA PHE A 71 -10.18 -15.80 8.51
C PHE A 71 -9.84 -14.72 9.54
N ALA A 72 -10.82 -14.31 10.37
CA ALA A 72 -10.59 -13.32 11.41
C ALA A 72 -9.55 -13.78 12.44
N LYS A 73 -9.57 -15.04 12.83
CA LYS A 73 -8.58 -15.65 13.74
C LYS A 73 -7.20 -15.75 13.09
N ALA A 74 -7.14 -16.22 11.85
CA ALA A 74 -5.90 -16.40 11.10
C ALA A 74 -5.13 -15.08 10.96
N ILE A 75 -5.81 -14.00 10.60
CA ILE A 75 -5.16 -12.69 10.42
C ILE A 75 -4.81 -12.02 11.76
N ARG A 76 -5.66 -12.14 12.79
CA ARG A 76 -5.38 -11.57 14.12
C ARG A 76 -4.18 -12.22 14.80
N ALA A 77 -3.90 -13.49 14.51
CA ALA A 77 -2.72 -14.18 15.02
C ALA A 77 -1.41 -13.65 14.44
N GLN A 78 -1.47 -12.83 13.37
CA GLN A 78 -0.29 -12.28 12.71
C GLN A 78 0.11 -10.94 13.32
N SER A 79 1.40 -10.79 13.61
CA SER A 79 1.96 -9.54 14.09
C SER A 79 2.34 -8.64 12.90
N VAL A 80 1.38 -7.87 12.40
CA VAL A 80 1.57 -7.00 11.21
C VAL A 80 2.32 -5.72 11.54
N THR A 81 2.05 -5.11 12.70
CA THR A 81 2.63 -3.81 13.09
C THR A 81 4.16 -3.77 13.04
N PRO A 82 4.92 -4.76 13.57
CA PRO A 82 6.38 -4.75 13.47
C PRO A 82 6.88 -4.78 12.03
N ILE A 83 6.17 -5.50 11.14
CA ILE A 83 6.51 -5.54 9.72
C ILE A 83 6.28 -4.16 9.11
N ALA A 84 5.12 -3.55 9.33
CA ALA A 84 4.80 -2.21 8.84
C ALA A 84 5.81 -1.16 9.35
N SER A 85 6.15 -1.19 10.65
CA SER A 85 7.13 -0.28 11.25
C SER A 85 8.53 -0.43 10.65
N LYS A 86 8.97 -1.65 10.36
CA LYS A 86 10.25 -1.89 9.69
C LYS A 86 10.31 -1.20 8.32
N TYR A 87 9.25 -1.32 7.53
CA TYR A 87 9.23 -0.72 6.18
C TYR A 87 8.93 0.77 6.20
N ALA A 88 8.23 1.26 7.23
CA ALA A 88 8.10 2.69 7.51
C ALA A 88 9.47 3.31 7.77
N GLN A 89 10.26 2.72 8.65
CA GLN A 89 11.62 3.18 8.96
C GLN A 89 12.53 3.13 7.74
N ALA A 90 12.53 2.02 7.01
CA ALA A 90 13.34 1.88 5.79
C ALA A 90 13.00 2.95 4.73
N THR A 91 11.71 3.28 4.56
CA THR A 91 11.26 4.33 3.64
C THR A 91 11.73 5.70 4.09
N SER A 92 11.62 5.98 5.39
CA SER A 92 12.08 7.24 5.99
C SER A 92 13.59 7.43 5.85
N ASP A 93 14.38 6.39 6.12
CA ASP A 93 15.85 6.42 6.00
C ASP A 93 16.29 6.60 4.55
N PHE A 94 15.63 5.92 3.64
CA PHE A 94 15.86 6.07 2.20
C PHE A 94 15.59 7.50 1.75
N GLN A 95 14.46 8.10 2.13
CA GLN A 95 14.11 9.48 1.77
C GLN A 95 15.12 10.47 2.40
N ARG A 96 15.48 10.29 3.66
CA ARG A 96 16.48 11.13 4.35
C ARG A 96 17.83 11.13 3.62
N ALA A 97 18.27 9.98 3.17
CA ALA A 97 19.52 9.86 2.41
C ALA A 97 19.45 10.56 1.05
N GLN A 98 18.30 10.47 0.36
CA GLN A 98 18.05 11.15 -0.89
C GLN A 98 18.09 12.68 -0.73
N LEU A 99 17.33 13.21 0.22
CA LEU A 99 17.26 14.65 0.49
C LEU A 99 18.64 15.20 0.88
N ALA A 100 19.40 14.45 1.71
CA ALA A 100 20.76 14.86 2.07
C ALA A 100 21.72 14.91 0.87
N LYS A 101 21.58 13.97 -0.07
CA LYS A 101 22.35 13.98 -1.31
C LYS A 101 22.00 15.18 -2.19
N GLN A 102 20.71 15.49 -2.31
CA GLN A 102 20.22 16.63 -3.08
C GLN A 102 20.66 17.96 -2.48
N ALA A 103 20.51 18.17 -1.18
CA ALA A 103 20.93 19.37 -0.47
C ALA A 103 22.45 19.60 -0.58
N LYS A 104 23.23 18.54 -0.41
CA LYS A 104 24.68 18.65 -0.57
C LYS A 104 25.09 19.05 -2.00
N ALA A 105 24.39 18.55 -3.01
CA ALA A 105 24.65 18.89 -4.40
C ALA A 105 24.18 20.32 -4.76
N ALA A 106 23.06 20.78 -4.19
CA ALA A 106 22.48 22.08 -4.48
C ALA A 106 23.13 23.24 -3.73
N VAL A 107 23.30 23.07 -2.41
CA VAL A 107 23.69 24.16 -1.50
C VAL A 107 24.94 23.84 -0.67
N GLY A 108 25.58 22.68 -0.88
CA GLY A 108 26.80 22.28 -0.18
C GLY A 108 26.58 21.85 1.29
N VAL A 109 25.34 21.84 1.79
CA VAL A 109 25.02 21.61 3.20
C VAL A 109 24.70 20.13 3.47
N ASP A 110 25.27 19.60 4.54
CA ASP A 110 24.85 18.27 5.07
C ASP A 110 23.67 18.45 6.04
N ILE A 111 22.46 18.35 5.49
CA ILE A 111 21.23 18.52 6.25
C ILE A 111 21.00 17.50 7.36
N ARG A 112 21.73 16.36 7.36
CA ARG A 112 21.62 15.33 8.42
C ARG A 112 22.05 15.84 9.78
N LYS A 113 22.79 16.94 9.80
CA LYS A 113 23.26 17.63 11.03
C LYS A 113 22.31 18.74 11.49
N LEU A 114 21.27 19.04 10.71
CA LEU A 114 20.33 20.11 11.05
C LEU A 114 19.39 19.66 12.17
N THR A 115 19.31 20.46 13.22
CA THR A 115 18.33 20.26 14.28
C THR A 115 16.92 20.49 13.72
N GLY A 116 16.00 19.60 14.05
CA GLY A 116 14.60 19.72 13.64
C GLY A 116 14.24 19.05 12.29
N LEU A 117 15.22 18.55 11.52
CA LEU A 117 14.95 17.85 10.27
C LEU A 117 13.88 16.76 10.41
N ASP A 118 13.93 15.99 11.49
CA ASP A 118 13.04 14.86 11.75
C ASP A 118 12.02 15.16 12.88
N ARG A 119 11.65 16.45 13.11
CA ARG A 119 10.84 16.89 14.25
C ARG A 119 9.57 16.08 14.47
N ASP A 120 8.81 15.81 13.43
CA ASP A 120 7.51 15.14 13.45
C ASP A 120 7.53 13.76 12.74
N ILE A 121 8.68 13.32 12.29
CA ILE A 121 8.82 12.05 11.55
C ILE A 121 8.44 10.84 12.40
N PRO A 122 8.86 10.70 13.68
CA PRO A 122 8.48 9.53 14.49
C PRO A 122 6.96 9.34 14.61
N GLN A 123 6.19 10.42 14.78
CA GLN A 123 4.73 10.37 14.87
C GLN A 123 4.11 9.91 13.56
N ARG A 124 4.63 10.38 12.41
CA ARG A 124 4.17 9.95 11.07
C ARG A 124 4.44 8.49 10.82
N LEU A 125 5.61 7.99 11.23
CA LEU A 125 5.96 6.57 11.09
C LEU A 125 5.06 5.68 11.97
N ALA A 126 4.72 6.13 13.18
CA ALA A 126 3.81 5.41 14.06
C ALA A 126 2.39 5.34 13.46
N ALA A 127 1.84 6.47 13.01
CA ALA A 127 0.54 6.53 12.35
C ALA A 127 0.48 5.65 11.10
N PHE A 128 1.51 5.72 10.25
CA PHE A 128 1.64 4.85 9.08
C PHE A 128 1.62 3.37 9.46
N SER A 129 2.37 2.99 10.50
CA SER A 129 2.47 1.60 10.93
C SER A 129 1.13 1.04 11.41
N GLU A 130 0.36 1.85 12.12
CA GLU A 130 -0.98 1.50 12.58
C GLU A 130 -1.97 1.40 11.42
N GLU A 131 -2.02 2.40 10.53
CA GLU A 131 -2.88 2.39 9.36
C GLU A 131 -2.60 1.16 8.47
N ASN A 132 -1.33 0.86 8.22
CA ASN A 132 -0.96 -0.33 7.43
C ASN A 132 -1.36 -1.64 8.12
N ALA A 133 -1.20 -1.73 9.44
CA ALA A 133 -1.66 -2.91 10.16
C ALA A 133 -3.18 -3.10 9.99
N GLN A 134 -3.96 -2.01 10.06
CA GLN A 134 -5.40 -2.05 9.82
C GLN A 134 -5.75 -2.45 8.38
N LEU A 135 -5.07 -1.90 7.38
CA LEU A 135 -5.28 -2.24 5.97
C LEU A 135 -5.00 -3.73 5.69
N ILE A 136 -3.91 -4.27 6.23
CA ILE A 136 -3.54 -5.68 6.04
C ILE A 136 -4.47 -6.61 6.81
N THR A 137 -4.81 -6.29 8.07
CA THR A 137 -5.77 -7.10 8.84
C THR A 137 -7.17 -7.07 8.23
N GLY A 138 -7.55 -5.97 7.60
CA GLY A 138 -8.80 -5.84 6.86
C GLY A 138 -8.90 -6.76 5.63
N LEU A 139 -7.79 -7.31 5.13
CA LEU A 139 -7.83 -8.29 4.03
C LEU A 139 -8.58 -9.56 4.40
N GLY A 140 -8.52 -9.99 5.67
CA GLY A 140 -9.26 -11.16 6.14
C GLY A 140 -10.77 -10.98 6.04
N ALA A 141 -11.30 -9.83 6.45
CA ALA A 141 -12.73 -9.51 6.32
C ALA A 141 -13.17 -9.43 4.85
N ARG A 142 -12.38 -8.76 4.01
CA ARG A 142 -12.67 -8.67 2.56
C ARG A 142 -12.65 -10.03 1.88
N LEU A 143 -11.74 -10.90 2.26
CA LEU A 143 -11.70 -12.26 1.74
C LEU A 143 -12.93 -13.06 2.19
N ALA A 144 -13.37 -12.90 3.44
CA ALA A 144 -14.59 -13.52 3.95
C ALA A 144 -15.83 -13.09 3.15
N ASP A 145 -15.96 -11.78 2.86
CA ASP A 145 -17.06 -11.25 2.06
C ASP A 145 -17.03 -11.78 0.61
N ASP A 146 -15.84 -11.79 -0.02
CA ASP A 146 -15.66 -12.31 -1.37
C ASP A 146 -16.02 -13.82 -1.44
N VAL A 147 -15.60 -14.60 -0.44
CA VAL A 147 -15.93 -16.03 -0.32
C VAL A 147 -17.42 -16.24 -0.13
N ALA A 148 -18.05 -15.53 0.81
CA ALA A 148 -19.48 -15.60 1.05
C ALA A 148 -20.29 -15.30 -0.22
N LYS A 149 -19.89 -14.29 -0.97
CA LYS A 149 -20.51 -13.95 -2.25
C LYS A 149 -20.39 -15.07 -3.27
N VAL A 150 -19.19 -15.59 -3.47
CA VAL A 150 -18.93 -16.68 -4.45
C VAL A 150 -19.74 -17.93 -4.12
N VAL A 151 -19.79 -18.32 -2.83
CA VAL A 151 -20.51 -19.51 -2.40
C VAL A 151 -22.04 -19.30 -2.58
N ARG A 152 -22.59 -18.18 -2.08
CA ARG A 152 -24.04 -17.89 -2.21
C ARG A 152 -24.50 -17.82 -3.65
N GLU A 153 -23.75 -17.11 -4.52
CA GLU A 153 -24.07 -17.04 -5.94
C GLU A 153 -24.03 -18.42 -6.61
N GLY A 154 -22.98 -19.20 -6.33
CA GLY A 154 -22.83 -20.55 -6.89
C GLY A 154 -23.99 -21.46 -6.49
N VAL A 155 -24.38 -21.41 -5.22
CA VAL A 155 -25.53 -22.18 -4.69
C VAL A 155 -26.82 -21.74 -5.32
N ALA A 156 -27.10 -20.44 -5.37
CA ALA A 156 -28.37 -19.89 -5.89
C ALA A 156 -28.62 -20.31 -7.36
N ILE A 157 -27.58 -20.48 -8.17
CA ILE A 157 -27.70 -20.93 -9.57
C ILE A 157 -27.46 -22.43 -9.75
N GLY A 158 -27.32 -23.19 -8.66
CA GLY A 158 -27.11 -24.64 -8.72
C GLY A 158 -25.78 -25.07 -9.33
N SER A 159 -24.72 -24.25 -9.15
CA SER A 159 -23.38 -24.56 -9.67
C SER A 159 -22.84 -25.84 -9.03
N ARG A 160 -22.03 -26.57 -9.80
CA ARG A 160 -21.22 -27.65 -9.24
C ARG A 160 -20.15 -27.10 -8.32
N TRP A 161 -19.75 -27.88 -7.31
CA TRP A 161 -18.74 -27.47 -6.34
C TRP A 161 -17.40 -27.14 -7.01
N GLU A 162 -17.02 -27.86 -8.10
CA GLU A 162 -15.80 -27.60 -8.86
C GLU A 162 -15.78 -26.17 -9.44
N THR A 163 -16.95 -25.69 -9.89
CA THR A 163 -17.11 -24.33 -10.40
C THR A 163 -16.95 -23.30 -9.28
N ILE A 164 -17.54 -23.58 -8.11
CA ILE A 164 -17.40 -22.74 -6.92
C ILE A 164 -15.94 -22.74 -6.46
N ALA A 165 -15.30 -23.92 -6.37
CA ALA A 165 -13.90 -24.08 -5.99
C ALA A 165 -12.95 -23.31 -6.93
N ALA A 166 -13.15 -23.38 -8.24
CA ALA A 166 -12.37 -22.62 -9.22
C ALA A 166 -12.49 -21.10 -8.98
N ARG A 167 -13.71 -20.60 -8.73
CA ARG A 167 -13.95 -19.18 -8.41
C ARG A 167 -13.34 -18.77 -7.06
N LEU A 168 -13.27 -19.68 -6.09
CA LEU A 168 -12.61 -19.43 -4.80
C LEU A 168 -11.09 -19.37 -4.97
N ALA A 169 -10.49 -20.23 -5.78
CA ALA A 169 -9.06 -20.21 -6.08
C ALA A 169 -8.62 -18.86 -6.68
N GLU A 170 -9.46 -18.23 -7.50
CA GLU A 170 -9.18 -16.88 -8.02
C GLU A 170 -9.05 -15.82 -6.90
N ARG A 171 -9.69 -16.03 -5.73
CA ARG A 171 -9.62 -15.09 -4.59
C ARG A 171 -8.24 -15.07 -3.94
N GLU A 172 -7.46 -16.13 -4.05
CA GLU A 172 -6.05 -16.15 -3.66
C GLU A 172 -5.25 -15.08 -4.41
N LEU A 173 -5.31 -15.10 -5.75
CA LEU A 173 -4.62 -14.12 -6.59
C LEU A 173 -5.11 -12.69 -6.34
N VAL A 174 -6.42 -12.51 -6.12
CA VAL A 174 -7.00 -11.20 -5.78
C VAL A 174 -6.46 -10.70 -4.45
N THR A 175 -6.35 -11.58 -3.43
CA THR A 175 -5.84 -11.21 -2.10
C THR A 175 -4.36 -10.84 -2.14
N GLU A 176 -3.54 -11.62 -2.84
CA GLU A 176 -2.12 -11.28 -3.07
C GLU A 176 -1.94 -9.97 -3.83
N SER A 177 -2.76 -9.73 -4.86
CA SER A 177 -2.74 -8.49 -5.63
C SER A 177 -3.13 -7.28 -4.79
N ARG A 178 -4.13 -7.40 -3.91
CA ARG A 178 -4.52 -6.36 -2.95
C ARG A 178 -3.39 -6.04 -1.98
N ALA A 179 -2.72 -7.05 -1.43
CA ALA A 179 -1.57 -6.84 -0.55
C ALA A 179 -0.39 -6.18 -1.27
N ALA A 180 -0.13 -6.55 -2.52
CA ALA A 180 0.89 -5.93 -3.35
C ALA A 180 0.56 -4.45 -3.64
N LEU A 181 -0.72 -4.16 -3.89
CA LEU A 181 -1.21 -2.80 -4.08
C LEU A 181 -1.00 -1.96 -2.82
N ILE A 182 -1.40 -2.48 -1.64
CA ILE A 182 -1.21 -1.81 -0.35
C ILE A 182 0.27 -1.53 -0.12
N ALA A 183 1.15 -2.51 -0.28
CA ALA A 183 2.58 -2.32 -0.04
C ALA A 183 3.17 -1.21 -0.92
N ARG A 184 2.82 -1.17 -2.21
CA ARG A 184 3.32 -0.16 -3.14
C ARG A 184 2.75 1.22 -2.88
N ASP A 185 1.44 1.33 -2.69
CA ASP A 185 0.74 2.58 -2.46
C ASP A 185 1.20 3.24 -1.16
N GLN A 186 1.22 2.48 -0.10
CA GLN A 186 1.56 2.98 1.22
C GLN A 186 3.03 3.40 1.35
N VAL A 187 3.96 2.64 0.79
CA VAL A 187 5.38 3.05 0.74
C VAL A 187 5.54 4.34 -0.09
N GLY A 188 4.82 4.46 -1.20
CA GLY A 188 4.84 5.68 -2.02
C GLY A 188 4.27 6.90 -1.30
N LYS A 189 3.15 6.75 -0.60
CA LYS A 189 2.51 7.81 0.21
C LYS A 189 3.43 8.26 1.34
N LEU A 190 3.96 7.32 2.13
CA LEU A 190 4.87 7.66 3.20
C LEU A 190 6.12 8.38 2.69
N PHE A 191 6.69 7.93 1.56
CA PHE A 191 7.83 8.61 0.94
C PHE A 191 7.49 10.07 0.61
N GLY A 192 6.33 10.33 -0.01
CA GLY A 192 5.86 11.70 -0.30
C GLY A 192 5.66 12.52 0.98
N GLU A 193 5.04 11.94 1.99
CA GLU A 193 4.74 12.61 3.27
C GLU A 193 6.00 12.99 4.06
N VAL A 194 6.95 12.05 4.23
CA VAL A 194 8.20 12.38 4.93
C VAL A 194 9.10 13.31 4.10
N ASN A 195 8.98 13.29 2.77
CA ASN A 195 9.67 14.22 1.90
C ASN A 195 9.15 15.65 2.11
N LYS A 196 7.83 15.84 2.08
CA LYS A 196 7.16 17.12 2.37
C LYS A 196 7.57 17.65 3.75
N ALA A 197 7.41 16.81 4.79
CA ALA A 197 7.70 17.21 6.16
C ALA A 197 9.16 17.66 6.34
N ARG A 198 10.12 16.90 5.84
CA ARG A 198 11.54 17.26 5.95
C ARG A 198 11.92 18.51 5.18
N GLN A 199 11.37 18.71 3.97
CA GLN A 199 11.59 19.92 3.20
C GLN A 199 11.09 21.15 3.96
N GLN A 200 9.87 21.09 4.48
CA GLN A 200 9.31 22.17 5.28
C GLN A 200 10.10 22.40 6.60
N ASN A 201 10.54 21.34 7.26
CA ASN A 201 11.33 21.44 8.49
C ASN A 201 12.69 22.14 8.33
N ILE A 202 13.23 22.16 7.12
CA ILE A 202 14.48 22.88 6.79
C ILE A 202 14.23 24.21 6.07
N GLY A 203 12.97 24.66 5.97
CA GLY A 203 12.63 25.97 5.37
C GLY A 203 12.47 25.98 3.86
N VAL A 204 12.37 24.81 3.21
CA VAL A 204 12.07 24.71 1.77
C VAL A 204 10.56 24.89 1.55
N SER A 205 10.15 25.99 0.94
CA SER A 205 8.74 26.36 0.74
C SER A 205 8.12 25.72 -0.51
N GLY A 206 8.94 25.38 -1.50
CA GLY A 206 8.48 24.91 -2.81
C GLY A 206 9.20 23.66 -3.28
N TYR A 207 8.64 23.06 -4.31
CA TYR A 207 9.21 21.88 -4.97
C TYR A 207 8.97 21.92 -6.47
N VAL A 208 9.75 21.14 -7.21
CA VAL A 208 9.53 20.85 -8.62
C VAL A 208 8.87 19.47 -8.72
N TRP A 209 7.72 19.41 -9.40
CA TRP A 209 7.04 18.14 -9.66
C TRP A 209 7.89 17.26 -10.57
N ARG A 210 8.06 15.99 -10.20
CA ARG A 210 8.78 15.01 -11.01
C ARG A 210 7.99 13.71 -11.12
N THR A 211 7.96 13.17 -12.33
CA THR A 211 7.36 11.86 -12.60
C THR A 211 8.42 10.76 -12.68
N ALA A 212 7.97 9.50 -12.58
CA ALA A 212 8.82 8.34 -12.82
C ALA A 212 9.20 8.17 -14.30
N ASN A 213 8.58 8.92 -15.22
CA ASN A 213 8.73 8.83 -16.68
C ASN A 213 8.52 7.39 -17.22
N ASP A 214 7.49 6.70 -16.72
CA ASP A 214 7.09 5.39 -17.21
C ASP A 214 5.61 5.38 -17.62
N ASN A 215 5.19 4.37 -18.36
CA ASN A 215 3.85 4.23 -18.93
C ASN A 215 2.70 4.04 -17.89
N ARG A 216 3.00 4.13 -16.60
CA ARG A 216 2.04 4.08 -15.50
C ARG A 216 1.82 5.45 -14.85
N VAL A 217 2.51 6.47 -15.33
CA VAL A 217 2.24 7.86 -14.94
C VAL A 217 0.92 8.28 -15.61
N ARG A 218 0.05 8.96 -14.86
CA ARG A 218 -1.20 9.51 -15.41
C ARG A 218 -0.88 10.71 -16.29
N GLU A 219 -1.67 10.94 -17.34
CA GLU A 219 -1.48 12.06 -18.28
C GLU A 219 -1.51 13.41 -17.55
N GLU A 220 -2.47 13.59 -16.63
CA GLU A 220 -2.56 14.80 -15.80
C GLU A 220 -1.34 15.02 -14.91
N HIS A 221 -0.70 13.95 -14.42
CA HIS A 221 0.54 14.06 -13.67
C HIS A 221 1.78 14.25 -14.55
N GLU A 222 1.76 13.70 -15.76
CA GLU A 222 2.84 13.88 -16.73
C GLU A 222 2.91 15.34 -17.18
N ALA A 223 1.76 15.98 -17.36
CA ALA A 223 1.68 17.39 -17.72
C ALA A 223 2.31 18.34 -16.68
N LEU A 224 2.41 17.92 -15.41
CA LEU A 224 3.02 18.69 -14.33
C LEU A 224 4.54 18.47 -14.22
N ASP A 225 5.14 17.56 -15.00
CA ASP A 225 6.57 17.23 -14.86
C ASP A 225 7.46 18.42 -15.20
N GLY A 226 8.19 18.89 -14.22
CA GLY A 226 9.08 20.07 -14.34
C GLY A 226 8.49 21.34 -13.80
N ASP A 227 7.21 21.41 -13.49
CA ASP A 227 6.56 22.59 -12.94
C ASP A 227 6.90 22.76 -11.46
N ARG A 228 6.98 24.04 -11.04
CA ARG A 228 7.25 24.45 -9.66
C ARG A 228 5.95 24.74 -8.93
N PHE A 229 5.83 24.21 -7.71
CA PHE A 229 4.69 24.42 -6.81
C PHE A 229 5.17 24.75 -5.39
N GLU A 230 4.31 25.46 -4.64
CA GLU A 230 4.53 25.68 -3.22
C GLU A 230 3.85 24.59 -2.38
N TRP A 231 4.46 24.26 -1.24
CA TRP A 231 3.84 23.31 -0.29
C TRP A 231 2.52 23.83 0.32
N SER A 232 2.30 25.15 0.27
CA SER A 232 1.06 25.81 0.71
C SER A 232 -0.02 25.87 -0.37
N SER A 233 0.34 25.67 -1.64
CA SER A 233 -0.55 25.82 -2.79
C SER A 233 -0.30 24.69 -3.80
N PRO A 234 -0.82 23.48 -3.57
CA PRO A 234 -0.69 22.38 -4.51
C PRO A 234 -1.49 22.62 -5.80
N PRO A 235 -1.16 21.91 -6.89
CA PRO A 235 -2.05 21.83 -8.06
C PRO A 235 -3.36 21.09 -7.71
N SER A 236 -4.30 21.08 -8.67
CA SER A 236 -5.59 20.36 -8.53
C SER A 236 -5.42 18.88 -8.19
N GLU A 237 -4.32 18.28 -8.64
CA GLU A 237 -3.98 16.85 -8.42
C GLU A 237 -3.45 16.53 -7.01
N GLY A 238 -3.35 17.54 -6.13
CA GLY A 238 -2.72 17.42 -4.81
C GLY A 238 -1.20 17.43 -4.90
N HIS A 239 -0.51 16.95 -3.87
CA HIS A 239 0.95 16.84 -3.88
C HIS A 239 1.42 15.49 -4.46
N PRO A 240 2.68 15.41 -4.97
CA PRO A 240 3.24 14.16 -5.42
C PRO A 240 3.26 13.09 -4.32
N GLY A 241 2.69 11.93 -4.59
CA GLY A 241 2.58 10.82 -3.65
C GLY A 241 1.23 10.69 -2.94
N GLU A 242 0.35 11.69 -2.97
CA GLU A 242 -0.97 11.65 -2.29
C GLU A 242 -1.96 10.73 -3.02
N ALA A 243 -2.03 10.79 -4.33
CA ALA A 243 -2.94 9.95 -5.10
C ALA A 243 -2.57 8.45 -4.99
N VAL A 244 -3.59 7.56 -5.05
CA VAL A 244 -3.39 6.11 -5.01
C VAL A 244 -2.43 5.68 -6.12
N ASN A 245 -1.39 4.92 -5.76
CA ASN A 245 -0.34 4.47 -6.68
C ASN A 245 0.37 5.58 -7.46
N CYS A 246 0.44 6.77 -6.92
CA CYS A 246 1.16 7.88 -7.55
C CYS A 246 2.61 7.50 -7.83
N ARG A 247 3.11 7.88 -9.01
CA ARG A 247 4.48 7.62 -9.45
C ARG A 247 5.31 8.90 -9.56
N CYS A 248 4.84 9.96 -8.89
CA CYS A 248 5.50 11.24 -8.86
C CYS A 248 6.20 11.47 -7.52
N TYR A 249 7.13 12.40 -7.51
CA TYR A 249 7.83 12.86 -6.30
C TYR A 249 8.13 14.36 -6.41
N ALA A 250 8.33 14.99 -5.25
CA ALA A 250 8.66 16.41 -5.16
C ALA A 250 10.18 16.57 -5.00
N ASP A 251 10.84 17.10 -6.03
CA ASP A 251 12.24 17.57 -5.91
C ASP A 251 12.24 18.89 -5.13
N PRO A 252 13.06 19.03 -4.08
CA PRO A 252 13.10 20.26 -3.30
C PRO A 252 13.58 21.46 -4.13
N ASP A 253 12.91 22.60 -4.01
CA ASP A 253 13.42 23.87 -4.50
C ASP A 253 14.25 24.53 -3.40
N PHE A 254 15.57 24.48 -3.54
CA PHE A 254 16.49 25.05 -2.56
C PHE A 254 16.75 26.56 -2.77
N ALA A 255 15.98 27.24 -3.64
CA ALA A 255 16.18 28.69 -3.87
C ALA A 255 16.07 29.49 -2.56
N ASP A 256 15.15 29.11 -1.68
CA ASP A 256 14.92 29.77 -0.39
C ASP A 256 16.11 29.67 0.58
N LEU A 257 17.00 28.71 0.37
CA LEU A 257 18.19 28.50 1.22
C LEU A 257 19.45 29.18 0.68
N LEU A 258 19.35 29.82 -0.51
CA LEU A 258 20.46 30.47 -1.19
C LEU A 258 20.38 32.01 -1.10
N GLY A 259 19.28 32.55 -0.54
CA GLY A 259 18.97 33.98 -0.43
C GLY A 259 19.61 34.68 0.74
#